data_7f836b3c90979b2e5673ee9a41f3dc8e
#
_entry.id   7f836b3c90979b2e5673ee9a41f3dc8e
#
_cell.length_a   1.000
_cell.length_b   1.000
_cell.length_c   1.000
_cell.angle_alpha   90.00
_cell.angle_beta   90.00
_cell.angle_gamma   90.00
#
_symmetry.space_group_name_H-M   'P 1'
#
loop_
_entity.id
_entity.type
_entity.pdbx_description
1 polymer ?
#
loop_
_entity_poly.entity_id
_entity_poly.type
_entity_poly.pdbx_seq_one_letter_code
_entity_poly.pdbx_strand_id
1 'polypeptide(L)'
;VKAHELITSRTDHPLHVGITEAGTLFSGNIKSAVGLGIILYQGIGDTIRVSLTGDPLEEIKSAKRILKTLGLRKGGIEVVSCPTCGRTQIDLIGLANQVETLVQGYDLDIKVAVMGCVVNGPGEAKEADLGVAGGKGVGILIKKGEIVKKVPESELLSVLKDELDHWGK
;
A
#
# COMPACT_ATOMS: atom_id res chain seq x y z
N VAL A 1 -13.69 15.90 -13.41
CA VAL A 1 -13.80 14.82 -14.41
C VAL A 1 -14.30 15.38 -15.73
N LYS A 2 -15.56 15.81 -15.87
CA LYS A 2 -16.14 16.27 -17.14
C LYS A 2 -15.31 17.33 -17.90
N ALA A 3 -14.69 18.27 -17.18
CA ALA A 3 -13.82 19.26 -17.82
C ALA A 3 -12.59 18.59 -18.47
N HIS A 4 -12.01 17.58 -17.82
CA HIS A 4 -10.87 16.83 -18.37
C HIS A 4 -11.27 15.97 -19.57
N GLU A 5 -12.45 15.33 -19.52
CA GLU A 5 -13.00 14.58 -20.65
C GLU A 5 -13.22 15.49 -21.87
N LEU A 6 -13.71 16.71 -21.65
CA LEU A 6 -13.92 17.67 -22.74
C LEU A 6 -12.61 18.24 -23.31
N ILE A 7 -11.63 18.56 -22.45
CA ILE A 7 -10.37 19.16 -22.91
C ILE A 7 -9.52 18.13 -23.65
N THR A 8 -9.45 16.87 -23.18
CA THR A 8 -8.65 15.84 -23.82
C THR A 8 -9.12 15.51 -25.24
N SER A 9 -10.39 15.75 -25.57
CA SER A 9 -10.91 15.61 -26.93
C SER A 9 -10.63 16.82 -27.84
N ARG A 10 -10.01 17.90 -27.30
CA ARG A 10 -9.81 19.17 -28.01
C ARG A 10 -8.37 19.61 -28.12
N THR A 11 -7.45 18.92 -27.45
CA THR A 11 -6.02 19.27 -27.46
C THR A 11 -5.16 18.03 -27.31
N ASP A 12 -4.00 18.06 -27.97
CA ASP A 12 -2.94 17.05 -27.82
C ASP A 12 -1.86 17.50 -26.82
N HIS A 13 -2.05 18.64 -26.13
CA HIS A 13 -1.11 19.10 -25.12
C HIS A 13 -1.18 18.22 -23.88
N PRO A 14 -0.02 17.96 -23.21
CA PRO A 14 0.01 17.25 -21.95
C PRO A 14 -0.88 17.90 -20.89
N LEU A 15 -1.66 17.10 -20.19
CA LEU A 15 -2.59 17.55 -19.18
C LEU A 15 -2.02 17.36 -17.78
N HIS A 16 -1.97 18.45 -17.02
CA HIS A 16 -1.66 18.43 -15.60
C HIS A 16 -2.95 18.34 -14.80
N VAL A 17 -3.17 17.22 -14.10
CA VAL A 17 -4.41 16.97 -13.39
C VAL A 17 -4.22 16.99 -11.87
N GLY A 18 -5.19 17.55 -11.16
CA GLY A 18 -5.14 17.65 -9.71
C GLY A 18 -6.48 18.07 -9.13
N ILE A 19 -6.68 17.73 -7.87
CA ILE A 19 -7.85 18.17 -7.10
C ILE A 19 -7.38 19.32 -6.20
N THR A 20 -7.92 20.51 -6.44
CA THR A 20 -7.62 21.71 -5.68
C THR A 20 -8.55 21.80 -4.46
N GLU A 21 -8.07 22.45 -3.38
CA GLU A 21 -8.84 22.62 -2.16
C GLU A 21 -9.32 21.28 -1.55
N ALA A 22 -8.47 20.26 -1.63
CA ALA A 22 -8.84 18.93 -1.18
C ALA A 22 -9.05 18.87 0.34
N GLY A 23 -8.29 19.62 1.13
CA GLY A 23 -8.43 19.72 2.57
C GLY A 23 -7.25 19.16 3.36
N THR A 24 -7.48 18.79 4.61
CA THR A 24 -6.48 18.18 5.51
C THR A 24 -6.04 16.81 5.00
N LEU A 25 -4.98 16.25 5.60
CA LEU A 25 -4.37 14.98 5.17
C LEU A 25 -5.41 13.86 4.94
N PHE A 26 -6.31 13.64 5.89
CA PHE A 26 -7.33 12.59 5.76
C PHE A 26 -8.35 12.89 4.66
N SER A 27 -9.05 14.03 4.78
CA SER A 27 -10.12 14.40 3.82
C SER A 27 -9.57 14.66 2.43
N GLY A 28 -8.41 15.32 2.36
CA GLY A 28 -7.75 15.65 1.11
C GLY A 28 -7.26 14.43 0.35
N ASN A 29 -6.75 13.43 1.05
CA ASN A 29 -6.36 12.17 0.43
C ASN A 29 -7.54 11.42 -0.18
N ILE A 30 -8.69 11.38 0.53
CA ILE A 30 -9.89 10.74 0.00
C ILE A 30 -10.36 11.45 -1.27
N LYS A 31 -10.48 12.79 -1.25
CA LYS A 31 -10.91 13.59 -2.41
C LYS A 31 -9.94 13.44 -3.58
N SER A 32 -8.64 13.50 -3.31
CA SER A 32 -7.61 13.36 -4.34
C SER A 32 -7.61 11.97 -4.95
N ALA A 33 -7.70 10.92 -4.12
CA ALA A 33 -7.73 9.54 -4.58
C ALA A 33 -8.96 9.26 -5.47
N VAL A 34 -10.13 9.74 -5.07
CA VAL A 34 -11.36 9.58 -5.86
C VAL A 34 -11.28 10.38 -7.16
N GLY A 35 -10.96 11.67 -7.08
CA GLY A 35 -10.94 12.55 -8.25
C GLY A 35 -9.86 12.18 -9.26
N LEU A 36 -8.62 12.01 -8.81
CA LEU A 36 -7.51 11.56 -9.66
C LEU A 36 -7.73 10.13 -10.16
N GLY A 37 -8.25 9.24 -9.30
CA GLY A 37 -8.54 7.87 -9.68
C GLY A 37 -9.48 7.77 -10.87
N ILE A 38 -10.58 8.54 -10.88
CA ILE A 38 -11.53 8.55 -11.99
C ILE A 38 -10.89 9.10 -13.26
N ILE A 39 -10.09 10.17 -13.18
CA ILE A 39 -9.46 10.81 -14.35
C ILE A 39 -8.38 9.88 -14.93
N LEU A 40 -7.48 9.40 -14.09
CA LEU A 40 -6.35 8.54 -14.50
C LEU A 40 -6.81 7.17 -15.00
N TYR A 41 -7.90 6.62 -14.46
CA TYR A 41 -8.47 5.35 -14.92
C TYR A 41 -8.98 5.44 -16.37
N GLN A 42 -9.38 6.63 -16.82
CA GLN A 42 -9.78 6.89 -18.20
C GLN A 42 -8.57 7.14 -19.13
N GLY A 43 -7.34 7.04 -18.63
CA GLY A 43 -6.14 7.35 -19.40
C GLY A 43 -5.90 8.85 -19.61
N ILE A 44 -6.53 9.71 -18.83
CA ILE A 44 -6.42 11.17 -18.93
C ILE A 44 -5.43 11.67 -17.88
N GLY A 45 -4.44 12.46 -18.29
CA GLY A 45 -3.45 13.11 -17.45
C GLY A 45 -2.04 12.56 -17.62
N ASP A 46 -1.10 13.47 -17.81
CA ASP A 46 0.32 13.19 -18.04
C ASP A 46 1.14 13.47 -16.79
N THR A 47 0.71 14.42 -15.98
CA THR A 47 1.28 14.75 -14.67
C THR A 47 0.18 14.98 -13.65
N ILE A 48 0.47 14.71 -12.38
CA ILE A 48 -0.50 14.87 -11.29
C ILE A 48 -0.02 15.82 -10.21
N ARG A 49 -0.99 16.43 -9.52
CA ARG A 49 -0.77 17.18 -8.29
C ARG A 49 -1.75 16.72 -7.22
N VAL A 50 -1.23 16.50 -6.03
CA VAL A 50 -2.02 16.39 -4.80
C VAL A 50 -1.81 17.68 -4.02
N SER A 51 -2.89 18.28 -3.52
CA SER A 51 -2.83 19.51 -2.72
C SER A 51 -3.49 19.26 -1.36
N LEU A 52 -2.71 19.39 -0.30
CA LEU A 52 -3.15 19.12 1.08
C LEU A 52 -2.84 20.32 1.97
N THR A 53 -3.66 20.51 3.00
CA THR A 53 -3.32 21.44 4.07
C THR A 53 -2.41 20.70 5.06
N GLY A 54 -1.07 20.78 4.81
CA GLY A 54 -0.08 20.08 5.60
C GLY A 54 1.34 20.17 5.00
N ASP A 55 2.22 19.28 5.46
CA ASP A 55 3.58 19.19 4.94
C ASP A 55 3.56 18.76 3.46
N PRO A 56 4.25 19.47 2.54
CA PRO A 56 4.30 19.12 1.13
C PRO A 56 4.90 17.74 0.85
N LEU A 57 5.69 17.18 1.76
CA LEU A 57 6.17 15.80 1.63
C LEU A 57 5.02 14.78 1.67
N GLU A 58 3.95 15.06 2.40
CA GLU A 58 2.77 14.21 2.44
C GLU A 58 1.99 14.20 1.13
N GLU A 59 2.02 15.31 0.37
CA GLU A 59 1.45 15.38 -0.97
C GLU A 59 2.16 14.43 -1.94
N ILE A 60 3.49 14.37 -1.86
CA ILE A 60 4.30 13.45 -2.69
C ILE A 60 4.06 11.99 -2.31
N LYS A 61 3.98 11.68 -1.00
CA LYS A 61 3.66 10.32 -0.53
C LYS A 61 2.28 9.88 -1.03
N SER A 62 1.30 10.76 -0.90
CA SER A 62 -0.08 10.53 -1.34
C SER A 62 -0.17 10.32 -2.85
N ALA A 63 0.49 11.17 -3.64
CA ALA A 63 0.55 11.06 -5.10
C ALA A 63 1.16 9.71 -5.53
N LYS A 64 2.28 9.32 -4.94
CA LYS A 64 2.93 8.02 -5.20
C LYS A 64 2.00 6.85 -4.84
N ARG A 65 1.29 6.93 -3.71
CA ARG A 65 0.34 5.89 -3.26
C ARG A 65 -0.83 5.77 -4.22
N ILE A 66 -1.43 6.88 -4.67
CA ILE A 66 -2.52 6.90 -5.64
C ILE A 66 -2.09 6.23 -6.94
N LEU A 67 -0.96 6.64 -7.52
CA LEU A 67 -0.44 6.07 -8.76
C LEU A 67 -0.14 4.57 -8.63
N LYS A 68 0.41 4.15 -7.51
CA LYS A 68 0.69 2.73 -7.24
C LYS A 68 -0.58 1.90 -7.14
N THR A 69 -1.60 2.40 -6.42
CA THR A 69 -2.91 1.75 -6.28
C THR A 69 -3.62 1.57 -7.63
N LEU A 70 -3.40 2.49 -8.57
CA LEU A 70 -3.91 2.41 -9.94
C LEU A 70 -3.04 1.57 -10.89
N GLY A 71 -1.92 1.01 -10.42
CA GLY A 71 -0.97 0.28 -11.28
C GLY A 71 -0.17 1.15 -12.24
N LEU A 72 -0.25 2.48 -12.11
CA LEU A 72 0.45 3.45 -12.97
C LEU A 72 1.89 3.74 -12.53
N ARG A 73 2.27 3.29 -11.35
CA ARG A 73 3.63 3.42 -10.82
C ARG A 73 4.10 2.10 -10.23
N LYS A 74 5.30 1.68 -10.60
CA LYS A 74 6.02 0.55 -10.02
C LYS A 74 7.01 1.01 -8.95
N GLY A 75 7.50 0.06 -8.18
CA GLY A 75 8.52 0.29 -7.14
C GLY A 75 7.94 0.56 -5.75
N GLY A 76 8.73 0.23 -4.75
CA GLY A 76 8.35 0.24 -3.34
C GLY A 76 7.48 -0.95 -2.95
N ILE A 77 7.43 -1.27 -1.69
CA ILE A 77 6.65 -2.39 -1.16
C ILE A 77 5.18 -2.00 -1.01
N GLU A 78 4.27 -2.83 -1.51
CA GLU A 78 2.84 -2.74 -1.22
C GLU A 78 2.53 -3.57 0.03
N VAL A 79 1.98 -2.94 1.06
CA VAL A 79 1.52 -3.65 2.25
C VAL A 79 0.02 -3.91 2.15
N VAL A 80 -0.37 -5.16 2.31
CA VAL A 80 -1.77 -5.58 2.43
C VAL A 80 -1.99 -6.22 3.79
N SER A 81 -3.08 -5.87 4.45
CA SER A 81 -3.44 -6.47 5.73
C SER A 81 -4.90 -6.88 5.74
N CYS A 82 -5.21 -7.96 6.46
CA CYS A 82 -6.60 -8.35 6.66
C CYS A 82 -7.29 -7.39 7.63
N PRO A 83 -8.62 -7.23 7.54
CA PRO A 83 -9.36 -6.48 8.54
C PRO A 83 -9.33 -7.23 9.88
N THR A 84 -9.38 -6.49 10.99
CA THR A 84 -9.55 -7.08 12.32
C THR A 84 -10.91 -7.81 12.38
N CYS A 85 -10.87 -9.12 12.57
CA CYS A 85 -12.06 -9.95 12.67
C CYS A 85 -12.02 -10.78 13.96
N GLY A 86 -13.08 -11.53 14.26
CA GLY A 86 -13.14 -12.37 15.47
C GLY A 86 -12.09 -13.49 15.54
N ARG A 87 -11.31 -13.71 14.49
CA ARG A 87 -10.18 -14.66 14.44
C ARG A 87 -8.82 -14.03 14.70
N THR A 88 -8.74 -12.71 14.74
CA THR A 88 -7.48 -11.99 15.03
C THR A 88 -7.00 -12.35 16.45
N GLN A 89 -5.74 -12.78 16.56
CA GLN A 89 -5.15 -13.29 17.81
C GLN A 89 -3.94 -12.50 18.28
N ILE A 90 -3.57 -11.45 17.55
CA ILE A 90 -2.40 -10.59 17.80
C ILE A 90 -2.81 -9.12 17.73
N ASP A 91 -1.93 -8.23 18.14
CA ASP A 91 -2.06 -6.80 17.84
C ASP A 91 -1.77 -6.54 16.34
N LEU A 92 -2.75 -6.88 15.50
CA LEU A 92 -2.64 -6.72 14.06
C LEU A 92 -2.45 -5.26 13.64
N ILE A 93 -3.14 -4.33 14.30
CA ILE A 93 -3.05 -2.89 13.97
C ILE A 93 -1.64 -2.38 14.24
N GLY A 94 -1.09 -2.69 15.41
CA GLY A 94 0.28 -2.32 15.77
C GLY A 94 1.31 -2.93 14.83
N LEU A 95 1.18 -4.22 14.51
CA LEU A 95 2.07 -4.91 13.58
C LEU A 95 2.00 -4.33 12.17
N ALA A 96 0.81 -4.07 11.64
CA ALA A 96 0.63 -3.50 10.30
C ALA A 96 1.27 -2.11 10.19
N ASN A 97 1.07 -1.24 11.20
CA ASN A 97 1.70 0.08 11.23
C ASN A 97 3.23 0.01 11.32
N GLN A 98 3.78 -0.93 12.08
CA GLN A 98 5.23 -1.15 12.16
C GLN A 98 5.78 -1.66 10.82
N VAL A 99 5.08 -2.56 10.14
CA VAL A 99 5.47 -3.05 8.82
C VAL A 99 5.37 -1.91 7.79
N GLU A 100 4.31 -1.11 7.77
CA GLU A 100 4.22 0.05 6.87
C GLU A 100 5.37 1.04 7.07
N THR A 101 5.82 1.24 8.30
CA THR A 101 6.98 2.09 8.61
C THR A 101 8.28 1.43 8.14
N LEU A 102 8.46 0.15 8.42
CA LEU A 102 9.65 -0.63 8.04
C LEU A 102 9.88 -0.59 6.52
N VAL A 103 8.82 -0.85 5.74
CA VAL A 103 8.95 -1.00 4.29
C VAL A 103 9.24 0.31 3.54
N GLN A 104 9.09 1.47 4.17
CA GLN A 104 9.43 2.76 3.56
C GLN A 104 10.92 2.89 3.23
N GLY A 105 11.78 2.11 3.90
CA GLY A 105 13.22 2.09 3.67
C GLY A 105 13.67 1.21 2.51
N TYR A 106 12.76 0.50 1.84
CA TYR A 106 13.08 -0.48 0.80
C TYR A 106 12.55 -0.04 -0.57
N ASP A 107 13.37 -0.15 -1.59
CA ASP A 107 12.99 0.07 -2.99
C ASP A 107 12.81 -1.28 -3.71
N LEU A 108 11.90 -2.11 -3.18
CA LEU A 108 11.56 -3.41 -3.73
C LEU A 108 10.15 -3.35 -4.32
N ASP A 109 9.95 -3.90 -5.51
CA ASP A 109 8.63 -3.97 -6.17
C ASP A 109 7.95 -5.29 -5.82
N ILE A 110 7.53 -5.42 -4.57
CA ILE A 110 6.89 -6.62 -4.03
C ILE A 110 5.67 -6.29 -3.18
N LYS A 111 4.84 -7.30 -2.95
CA LYS A 111 3.68 -7.25 -2.06
C LYS A 111 3.97 -7.98 -0.76
N VAL A 112 3.78 -7.30 0.37
CA VAL A 112 3.94 -7.84 1.72
C VAL A 112 2.59 -7.94 2.41
N ALA A 113 2.25 -9.13 2.90
CA ALA A 113 1.00 -9.39 3.61
C ALA A 113 1.19 -9.42 5.14
N VAL A 114 0.28 -8.79 5.87
CA VAL A 114 0.23 -8.82 7.34
C VAL A 114 -1.12 -9.37 7.78
N MET A 115 -1.12 -10.58 8.35
CA MET A 115 -2.34 -11.32 8.66
C MET A 115 -2.50 -11.59 10.15
N GLY A 116 -3.71 -11.37 10.65
CA GLY A 116 -4.03 -11.47 12.08
C GLY A 116 -4.31 -12.88 12.60
N CYS A 117 -4.32 -13.91 11.73
CA CYS A 117 -4.47 -15.30 12.17
C CYS A 117 -3.72 -16.27 11.25
N VAL A 118 -3.22 -17.34 11.84
CA VAL A 118 -2.46 -18.39 11.13
C VAL A 118 -3.36 -19.34 10.32
N VAL A 119 -4.67 -19.31 10.52
CA VAL A 119 -5.61 -20.22 9.86
C VAL A 119 -5.92 -19.77 8.44
N ASN A 120 -6.37 -18.53 8.27
CA ASN A 120 -6.71 -17.98 6.97
C ASN A 120 -5.54 -17.19 6.35
N GLY A 121 -4.57 -16.77 7.18
CA GLY A 121 -3.43 -15.97 6.77
C GLY A 121 -2.71 -16.49 5.53
N PRO A 122 -2.34 -17.77 5.45
CA PRO A 122 -1.67 -18.33 4.27
C PRO A 122 -2.51 -18.23 2.99
N GLY A 123 -3.83 -18.46 3.09
CA GLY A 123 -4.75 -18.33 1.94
C GLY A 123 -4.93 -16.88 1.46
N GLU A 124 -5.07 -15.95 2.40
CA GLU A 124 -5.23 -14.53 2.11
C GLU A 124 -3.90 -13.88 1.64
N ALA A 125 -2.77 -14.41 2.09
CA ALA A 125 -1.43 -13.99 1.66
C ALA A 125 -0.92 -14.67 0.38
N LYS A 126 -1.73 -15.52 -0.26
CA LYS A 126 -1.30 -16.34 -1.42
C LYS A 126 -0.77 -15.52 -2.58
N GLU A 127 -1.32 -14.33 -2.80
CA GLU A 127 -0.91 -13.44 -3.89
C GLU A 127 0.18 -12.45 -3.46
N ALA A 128 0.65 -12.53 -2.21
CA ALA A 128 1.76 -11.73 -1.74
C ALA A 128 3.09 -12.47 -1.95
N ASP A 129 4.14 -11.70 -2.24
CA ASP A 129 5.49 -12.26 -2.39
C ASP A 129 6.06 -12.71 -1.06
N LEU A 130 5.76 -11.96 0.00
CA LEU A 130 6.18 -12.20 1.36
C LEU A 130 5.02 -11.87 2.32
N GLY A 131 4.93 -12.57 3.43
CA GLY A 131 3.91 -12.26 4.42
C GLY A 131 4.22 -12.80 5.79
N VAL A 132 3.57 -12.20 6.78
CA VAL A 132 3.57 -12.68 8.16
C VAL A 132 2.14 -12.88 8.63
N ALA A 133 1.92 -13.93 9.41
CA ALA A 133 0.63 -14.14 10.04
C ALA A 133 0.85 -14.51 11.52
N GLY A 134 0.13 -13.85 12.41
CA GLY A 134 0.21 -14.07 13.84
C GLY A 134 -0.90 -14.97 14.35
N GLY A 135 -0.55 -15.81 15.33
CA GLY A 135 -1.48 -16.62 16.11
C GLY A 135 -1.14 -16.48 17.58
N LYS A 136 -1.85 -17.20 18.43
CA LYS A 136 -1.69 -17.12 19.88
C LYS A 136 -0.28 -17.58 20.33
N GLY A 137 0.63 -16.61 20.50
CA GLY A 137 2.03 -16.84 20.86
C GLY A 137 2.92 -17.43 19.74
N VAL A 138 2.36 -17.60 18.54
CA VAL A 138 3.06 -18.19 17.38
C VAL A 138 2.87 -17.29 16.17
N GLY A 139 3.95 -17.06 15.45
CA GLY A 139 3.94 -16.40 14.16
C GLY A 139 4.39 -17.35 13.04
N ILE A 140 3.97 -17.05 11.83
CA ILE A 140 4.45 -17.73 10.63
C ILE A 140 4.92 -16.71 9.60
N LEU A 141 6.00 -17.07 8.91
CA LEU A 141 6.48 -16.36 7.72
C LEU A 141 6.01 -17.14 6.49
N ILE A 142 5.51 -16.39 5.51
CA ILE A 142 4.90 -16.92 4.30
C ILE A 142 5.65 -16.35 3.10
N LYS A 143 6.05 -17.18 2.14
CA LYS A 143 6.58 -16.76 0.84
C LYS A 143 5.71 -17.37 -0.26
N LYS A 144 5.13 -16.54 -1.12
CA LYS A 144 4.29 -16.97 -2.27
C LYS A 144 3.21 -17.98 -1.86
N GLY A 145 2.57 -17.73 -0.72
CA GLY A 145 1.51 -18.57 -0.17
C GLY A 145 1.97 -19.82 0.62
N GLU A 146 3.27 -20.11 0.69
CA GLU A 146 3.81 -21.24 1.44
C GLU A 146 4.39 -20.80 2.77
N ILE A 147 4.14 -21.58 3.82
CA ILE A 147 4.72 -21.34 5.16
C ILE A 147 6.18 -21.80 5.13
N VAL A 148 7.11 -20.85 5.27
CA VAL A 148 8.55 -21.14 5.23
C VAL A 148 9.19 -21.18 6.62
N LYS A 149 8.59 -20.52 7.61
CA LYS A 149 9.14 -20.49 8.97
C LYS A 149 8.04 -20.30 10.01
N LYS A 150 8.20 -20.94 11.17
CA LYS A 150 7.41 -20.68 12.38
C LYS A 150 8.30 -20.01 13.41
N VAL A 151 7.83 -18.97 14.05
CA VAL A 151 8.56 -18.16 15.03
C VAL A 151 7.65 -17.76 16.18
N PRO A 152 8.17 -17.32 17.32
CA PRO A 152 7.38 -16.62 18.33
C PRO A 152 6.71 -15.37 17.73
N GLU A 153 5.51 -15.04 18.21
CA GLU A 153 4.78 -13.84 17.78
C GLU A 153 5.63 -12.57 17.85
N SER A 154 6.42 -12.43 18.92
CA SER A 154 7.31 -11.28 19.15
C SER A 154 8.42 -11.11 18.12
N GLU A 155 8.70 -12.14 17.32
CA GLU A 155 9.76 -12.13 16.31
C GLU A 155 9.24 -11.86 14.89
N LEU A 156 7.92 -11.69 14.69
CA LEU A 156 7.32 -11.51 13.37
C LEU A 156 7.95 -10.36 12.59
N LEU A 157 8.13 -9.19 13.22
CA LEU A 157 8.70 -8.02 12.57
C LEU A 157 10.18 -8.22 12.22
N SER A 158 10.97 -8.82 13.14
CA SER A 158 12.39 -9.04 12.92
C SER A 158 12.66 -10.06 11.82
N VAL A 159 11.87 -11.13 11.76
CA VAL A 159 11.97 -12.14 10.70
C VAL A 159 11.57 -11.57 9.34
N LEU A 160 10.51 -10.75 9.30
CA LEU A 160 10.12 -10.05 8.06
C LEU A 160 11.23 -9.12 7.58
N LYS A 161 11.84 -8.36 8.50
CA LYS A 161 12.97 -7.47 8.19
C LYS A 161 14.16 -8.24 7.63
N ASP A 162 14.55 -9.35 8.28
CA ASP A 162 15.66 -10.19 7.83
C ASP A 162 15.43 -10.71 6.40
N GLU A 163 14.22 -11.13 6.07
CA GLU A 163 13.86 -11.56 4.71
C GLU A 163 13.91 -10.41 3.69
N LEU A 164 13.51 -9.21 4.07
CA LEU A 164 13.59 -8.04 3.19
C LEU A 164 15.06 -7.62 2.95
N ASP A 165 15.91 -7.67 3.98
CA ASP A 165 17.34 -7.34 3.89
C ASP A 165 18.10 -8.31 2.97
N HIS A 166 17.59 -9.53 2.79
CA HIS A 166 18.18 -10.57 1.94
C HIS A 166 17.36 -10.86 0.67
N TRP A 167 16.37 -10.03 0.36
CA TRP A 167 15.49 -10.25 -0.78
C TRP A 167 16.23 -10.22 -2.12
N GLY A 168 16.14 -11.32 -2.89
CA GLY A 168 16.76 -11.42 -4.21
C GLY A 168 18.25 -11.77 -4.22
N LYS A 169 18.81 -12.12 -3.04
CA LYS A 169 20.19 -12.61 -2.93
C LYS A 169 20.28 -14.11 -3.06
#